data_2339e89f3f3538495c064796bdebe919
#
_entry.id   2339e89f3f3538495c064796bdebe919
#
_cell.length_a   1.000
_cell.length_b   1.000
_cell.length_c   1.000
_cell.angle_alpha   90.00
_cell.angle_beta   90.00
_cell.angle_gamma   90.00
#
_symmetry.space_group_name_H-M   'P 1'
#
loop_
_entity.id
_entity.type
_entity.pdbx_description
1 polymer ?
#
loop_
_entity_poly.entity_id
_entity_poly.type
_entity_poly.pdbx_seq_one_letter_code
_entity_poly.pdbx_strand_id
1 'polypeptide(L)'
;MDNLMLNNKIYLEGKVTSEKEFSHEMYGEGFYTFNLDVMRLSDSVDTLNITVSERLLNNMDLKVGSEVIVEGQLRSYNKFIDGSNKLILTVFARNIEPCVEHSKNPNEIFLDGYICKEPIYRTTPFGREIADVLLAVNR
;
A
#
# COMPACT_ATOMS: atom_id res chain seq x y z
N MET A 1 -20.33 7.99 10.00
CA MET A 1 -18.85 7.96 10.03
C MET A 1 -18.40 6.53 10.17
N ASP A 2 -17.46 6.13 9.34
CA ASP A 2 -16.96 4.78 9.34
C ASP A 2 -15.75 4.66 10.26
N ASN A 3 -15.94 4.12 11.46
CA ASN A 3 -14.86 3.95 12.44
C ASN A 3 -13.85 2.89 12.03
N LEU A 4 -14.19 2.05 11.04
CA LEU A 4 -13.30 1.00 10.56
C LEU A 4 -12.07 1.56 9.88
N MET A 5 -12.12 2.80 9.43
CA MET A 5 -11.01 3.45 8.76
C MET A 5 -9.99 4.05 9.74
N LEU A 6 -10.28 4.06 11.04
CA LEU A 6 -9.42 4.76 12.00
C LEU A 6 -8.18 3.98 12.42
N ASN A 7 -8.16 2.67 12.21
CA ASN A 7 -7.05 1.84 12.63
C ASN A 7 -6.07 1.46 11.52
N ASN A 8 -6.38 1.85 10.28
CA ASN A 8 -5.57 1.46 9.12
C ASN A 8 -5.80 2.49 8.03
N LYS A 9 -4.90 3.45 7.92
CA LYS A 9 -5.01 4.53 6.93
C LYS A 9 -3.69 4.74 6.24
N ILE A 10 -3.74 4.81 4.92
CA ILE A 10 -2.59 5.12 4.08
C ILE A 10 -2.95 6.31 3.20
N TYR A 11 -2.03 7.26 3.12
CA TYR A 11 -2.07 8.38 2.19
C TYR A 11 -0.76 8.41 1.41
N LEU A 12 -0.86 8.32 0.09
CA LEU A 12 0.31 8.30 -0.79
C LEU A 12 0.13 9.29 -1.94
N GLU A 13 1.21 9.98 -2.29
CA GLU A 13 1.31 10.75 -3.51
C GLU A 13 2.47 10.15 -4.31
N GLY A 14 2.21 9.75 -5.53
CA GLY A 14 3.26 9.10 -6.29
C GLY A 14 2.98 9.04 -7.78
N LYS A 15 3.93 8.41 -8.47
CA LYS A 15 3.88 8.24 -9.93
C LYS A 15 3.59 6.80 -10.28
N VAL A 16 2.63 6.59 -11.15
CA VAL A 16 2.32 5.26 -11.68
C VAL A 16 3.46 4.80 -12.59
N THR A 17 4.02 3.62 -12.29
CA THR A 17 5.19 3.10 -13.01
C THR A 17 4.94 1.82 -13.76
N SER A 18 3.75 1.24 -13.65
CA SER A 18 3.39 0.04 -14.40
C SER A 18 1.99 0.17 -14.95
N GLU A 19 1.71 -0.61 -16.01
CA GLU A 19 0.35 -0.75 -16.51
C GLU A 19 -0.48 -1.49 -15.47
N LYS A 20 -1.78 -1.21 -15.45
CA LYS A 20 -2.68 -1.94 -14.57
C LYS A 20 -2.87 -3.36 -15.08
N GLU A 21 -2.89 -4.32 -14.16
CA GLU A 21 -3.11 -5.72 -14.48
C GLU A 21 -4.32 -6.22 -13.72
N PHE A 22 -5.13 -7.03 -14.39
CA PHE A 22 -6.28 -7.65 -13.73
C PHE A 22 -5.78 -8.58 -12.62
N SER A 23 -6.33 -8.41 -11.42
CA SER A 23 -5.95 -9.21 -10.26
C SER A 23 -6.98 -10.30 -9.97
N HIS A 24 -8.20 -9.90 -9.71
CA HIS A 24 -9.27 -10.84 -9.36
C HIS A 24 -10.62 -10.17 -9.46
N GLU A 25 -11.67 -10.96 -9.34
CA GLU A 25 -13.04 -10.49 -9.30
C GLU A 25 -13.68 -10.98 -8.01
N MET A 26 -14.43 -10.10 -7.36
CA MET A 26 -15.17 -10.45 -6.16
C MET A 26 -16.55 -9.79 -6.21
N TYR A 27 -17.59 -10.60 -6.09
CA TYR A 27 -18.99 -10.14 -6.16
C TYR A 27 -19.30 -9.33 -7.42
N GLY A 28 -18.73 -9.75 -8.56
CA GLY A 28 -18.96 -9.10 -9.83
C GLY A 28 -18.15 -7.84 -10.06
N GLU A 29 -17.28 -7.48 -9.13
CA GLU A 29 -16.42 -6.31 -9.24
C GLU A 29 -14.98 -6.73 -9.53
N GLY A 30 -14.38 -6.16 -10.56
CA GLY A 30 -13.00 -6.45 -10.93
C GLY A 30 -12.02 -5.59 -10.17
N PHE A 31 -10.89 -6.19 -9.80
CA PHE A 31 -9.80 -5.49 -9.11
C PHE A 31 -8.53 -5.58 -9.93
N TYR A 32 -7.80 -4.50 -9.95
CA TYR A 32 -6.57 -4.36 -10.72
C TYR A 32 -5.42 -3.97 -9.80
N THR A 33 -4.21 -4.30 -10.22
CA THR A 33 -3.01 -3.88 -9.49
C THR A 33 -2.11 -3.08 -10.40
N PHE A 34 -1.38 -2.16 -9.81
CA PHE A 34 -0.34 -1.39 -10.49
C PHE A 34 0.73 -0.97 -9.48
N ASN A 35 1.87 -0.56 -9.99
CA ASN A 35 2.97 -0.08 -9.15
C ASN A 35 2.98 1.43 -9.08
N LEU A 36 3.23 1.95 -7.89
CA LEU A 36 3.30 3.37 -7.60
C LEU A 36 4.66 3.67 -6.95
N ASP A 37 5.41 4.58 -7.52
CA ASP A 37 6.64 5.07 -6.93
C ASP A 37 6.33 6.22 -6.00
N VAL A 38 6.71 6.07 -4.74
CA VAL A 38 6.47 7.07 -3.69
C VAL A 38 7.80 7.49 -3.10
N MET A 39 8.01 8.79 -2.97
CA MET A 39 9.25 9.33 -2.45
C MET A 39 9.27 9.29 -0.92
N ARG A 40 10.39 8.84 -0.37
CA ARG A 40 10.64 8.97 1.07
C ARG A 40 11.11 10.39 1.36
N LEU A 41 11.09 10.75 2.64
CA LEU A 41 11.66 12.03 3.08
C LEU A 41 13.16 12.12 2.80
N SER A 42 13.84 11.00 2.62
CA SER A 42 15.28 10.91 2.37
C SER A 42 15.66 10.91 0.88
N ASP A 43 14.76 11.29 0.00
CA ASP A 43 14.95 11.29 -1.48
C ASP A 43 15.06 9.89 -2.10
N SER A 44 14.94 8.84 -1.33
CA SER A 44 14.83 7.49 -1.86
C SER A 44 13.40 7.23 -2.31
N VAL A 45 13.23 6.32 -3.26
CA VAL A 45 11.91 5.98 -3.82
C VAL A 45 11.58 4.53 -3.47
N ASP A 46 10.36 4.32 -2.99
CA ASP A 46 9.80 2.99 -2.82
C ASP A 46 8.78 2.71 -3.90
N THR A 47 8.81 1.50 -4.45
CA THR A 47 7.79 1.05 -5.38
C THR A 47 6.78 0.20 -4.62
N LEU A 48 5.55 0.68 -4.56
CA LEU A 48 4.49 0.04 -3.80
C LEU A 48 3.44 -0.55 -4.73
N ASN A 49 2.90 -1.70 -4.35
CA ASN A 49 1.82 -2.35 -5.09
C ASN A 49 0.48 -1.80 -4.62
N ILE A 50 -0.33 -1.35 -5.55
CA ILE A 50 -1.65 -0.78 -5.28
C ILE A 50 -2.71 -1.72 -5.87
N THR A 51 -3.72 -2.06 -5.08
CA THR A 51 -4.90 -2.79 -5.54
C THR A 51 -6.08 -1.82 -5.60
N VAL A 52 -6.77 -1.78 -6.71
CA VAL A 52 -7.84 -0.81 -6.93
C VAL A 52 -9.02 -1.45 -7.65
N SER A 53 -10.23 -1.08 -7.24
CA SER A 53 -11.46 -1.49 -7.90
C SER A 53 -11.62 -0.82 -9.27
N GLU A 54 -12.13 -1.55 -10.24
CA GLU A 54 -12.46 -0.98 -11.55
C GLU A 54 -13.41 0.20 -11.44
N ARG A 55 -14.26 0.22 -10.42
CA ARG A 55 -15.21 1.30 -10.18
C ARG A 55 -14.50 2.63 -9.97
N LEU A 56 -13.37 2.61 -9.24
CA LEU A 56 -12.57 3.82 -9.01
C LEU A 56 -11.82 4.25 -10.27
N LEU A 57 -11.48 3.32 -11.14
CA LEU A 57 -10.75 3.61 -12.37
C LEU A 57 -11.63 4.15 -13.47
N ASN A 58 -12.94 3.94 -13.39
CA ASN A 58 -13.87 4.41 -14.43
C ASN A 58 -13.92 5.93 -14.56
N ASN A 59 -13.52 6.65 -13.52
CA ASN A 59 -13.59 8.11 -13.48
C ASN A 59 -12.23 8.76 -13.75
N MET A 60 -11.21 8.00 -14.11
CA MET A 60 -9.91 8.59 -14.41
C MET A 60 -9.15 7.73 -15.41
N ASP A 61 -8.27 8.39 -16.13
CA ASP A 61 -7.41 7.76 -17.13
C ASP A 61 -6.05 7.47 -16.47
N LEU A 62 -5.92 6.26 -15.93
CA LEU A 62 -4.70 5.85 -15.24
C LEU A 62 -3.70 5.29 -16.26
N LYS A 63 -2.56 5.95 -16.38
CA LYS A 63 -1.47 5.49 -17.27
C LYS A 63 -0.13 5.60 -16.60
N VAL A 64 0.84 4.89 -17.15
CA VAL A 64 2.24 5.02 -16.71
C VAL A 64 2.65 6.48 -16.84
N GLY A 65 3.23 7.00 -15.78
CA GLY A 65 3.62 8.41 -15.70
C GLY A 65 2.61 9.30 -15.01
N SER A 66 1.37 8.84 -14.80
CA SER A 66 0.37 9.63 -14.07
C SER A 66 0.80 9.86 -12.64
N GLU A 67 0.62 11.08 -12.14
CA GLU A 67 0.83 11.37 -10.73
C GLU A 67 -0.51 11.40 -10.02
N VAL A 68 -0.62 10.61 -8.96
CA VAL A 68 -1.89 10.38 -8.29
C VAL A 68 -1.76 10.46 -6.79
N ILE A 69 -2.89 10.73 -6.14
CA ILE A 69 -3.06 10.57 -4.71
C ILE A 69 -3.84 9.28 -4.49
N VAL A 70 -3.32 8.41 -3.63
CA VAL A 70 -4.00 7.17 -3.26
C VAL A 70 -4.27 7.19 -1.77
N GLU A 71 -5.51 6.99 -1.40
CA GLU A 71 -5.90 6.83 -0.01
C GLU A 71 -6.52 5.44 0.17
N GLY A 72 -6.17 4.76 1.24
CA GLY A 72 -6.68 3.42 1.45
C GLY A 72 -6.19 2.77 2.72
N GLN A 73 -6.03 1.47 2.64
CA GLN A 73 -5.63 0.62 3.75
C GLN A 73 -4.51 -0.30 3.34
N LEU A 74 -3.65 -0.66 4.28
CA LEU A 74 -2.67 -1.71 4.07
C LEU A 74 -3.36 -3.05 4.27
N ARG A 75 -3.21 -3.95 3.32
CA ARG A 75 -3.74 -5.29 3.41
C ARG A 75 -2.67 -6.31 3.11
N SER A 76 -2.82 -7.49 3.68
CA SER A 76 -1.90 -8.59 3.45
C SER A 76 -2.66 -9.84 3.04
N TYR A 77 -2.02 -10.66 2.25
CA TYR A 77 -2.54 -11.97 1.88
C TYR A 77 -1.38 -12.93 1.66
N ASN A 78 -1.66 -14.22 1.77
CA ASN A 78 -0.67 -15.24 1.51
C ASN A 78 -0.77 -15.70 0.07
N LYS A 79 0.38 -15.81 -0.59
CA LYS A 79 0.45 -16.31 -1.95
C LYS A 79 1.47 -17.44 -1.99
N PHE A 80 1.10 -18.55 -2.61
CA PHE A 80 1.99 -19.69 -2.78
C PHE A 80 2.87 -19.47 -4.00
N ILE A 81 4.18 -19.30 -3.76
CA ILE A 81 5.15 -19.05 -4.82
C ILE A 81 6.33 -19.98 -4.62
N ASP A 82 6.71 -20.69 -5.68
CA ASP A 82 7.89 -21.57 -5.69
C ASP A 82 7.92 -22.55 -4.50
N GLY A 83 6.79 -23.16 -4.20
CA GLY A 83 6.72 -24.19 -3.16
C GLY A 83 6.58 -23.68 -1.75
N SER A 84 6.44 -22.38 -1.53
CA SER A 84 6.26 -21.81 -0.20
C SER A 84 5.24 -20.69 -0.18
N ASN A 85 4.63 -20.46 0.99
CA ASN A 85 3.73 -19.33 1.20
C ASN A 85 4.54 -18.07 1.44
N LYS A 86 4.19 -17.01 0.72
CA LYS A 86 4.78 -15.69 0.89
C LYS A 86 3.70 -14.73 1.36
N LEU A 87 4.03 -13.91 2.34
CA LEU A 87 3.15 -12.82 2.75
C LEU A 87 3.33 -11.66 1.78
N ILE A 88 2.24 -11.28 1.13
CA ILE A 88 2.23 -10.16 0.19
C ILE A 88 1.49 -9.01 0.82
N LEU A 89 2.07 -7.83 0.75
CA LEU A 89 1.44 -6.60 1.22
C LEU A 89 1.01 -5.77 0.01
N THR A 90 -0.16 -5.19 0.11
CA THR A 90 -0.67 -4.29 -0.93
C THR A 90 -1.42 -3.14 -0.28
N VAL A 91 -1.43 -2.00 -0.96
CA VAL A 91 -2.26 -0.86 -0.57
C VAL A 91 -3.59 -1.01 -1.28
N PHE A 92 -4.65 -1.24 -0.51
CA PHE A 92 -6.00 -1.36 -1.05
C PHE A 92 -6.62 0.02 -1.14
N ALA A 93 -6.72 0.55 -2.36
CA ALA A 93 -7.19 1.91 -2.58
C ALA A 93 -8.68 2.06 -2.29
N ARG A 94 -9.02 3.07 -1.51
CA ARG A 94 -10.39 3.49 -1.26
C ARG A 94 -10.74 4.70 -2.09
N ASN A 95 -9.74 5.48 -2.43
CA ASN A 95 -9.90 6.66 -3.28
C ASN A 95 -8.61 6.85 -4.07
N ILE A 96 -8.76 7.29 -5.31
CA ILE A 96 -7.63 7.62 -6.18
C ILE A 96 -8.01 8.85 -7.00
N GLU A 97 -7.10 9.82 -7.06
CA GLU A 97 -7.35 11.05 -7.80
C GLU A 97 -6.04 11.61 -8.35
N PRO A 98 -6.11 12.47 -9.37
CA PRO A 98 -4.89 13.10 -9.88
C PRO A 98 -4.22 13.95 -8.82
N CYS A 99 -2.89 13.93 -8.79
CA CYS A 99 -2.10 14.77 -7.89
C CYS A 99 -1.58 15.96 -8.68
N VAL A 100 -2.12 17.13 -8.39
CA VAL A 100 -1.74 18.37 -9.08
C VAL A 100 -0.55 19.00 -8.38
N GLU A 101 -0.51 18.91 -7.06
CA GLU A 101 0.53 19.54 -6.25
C GLU A 101 0.92 18.61 -5.12
N HIS A 102 2.22 18.36 -4.98
CA HIS A 102 2.73 17.47 -3.94
C HIS A 102 2.79 18.17 -2.60
N SER A 103 2.35 17.46 -1.55
CA SER A 103 2.46 17.95 -0.18
C SER A 103 3.84 17.64 0.40
N LYS A 104 4.09 18.12 1.63
CA LYS A 104 5.34 17.84 2.34
C LYS A 104 5.46 16.37 2.76
N ASN A 105 4.33 15.71 2.94
CA ASN A 105 4.28 14.32 3.43
C ASN A 105 3.56 13.44 2.41
N PRO A 106 4.25 13.05 1.32
CA PRO A 106 3.62 12.23 0.28
C PRO A 106 3.47 10.76 0.65
N ASN A 107 3.91 10.37 1.85
CA ASN A 107 3.96 8.96 2.25
C ASN A 107 3.64 8.87 3.74
N GLU A 108 2.37 8.63 4.04
CA GLU A 108 1.90 8.54 5.42
C GLU A 108 1.12 7.26 5.63
N ILE A 109 1.38 6.61 6.76
CA ILE A 109 0.64 5.42 7.17
C ILE A 109 0.33 5.52 8.65
N PHE A 110 -0.90 5.15 9.01
CA PHE A 110 -1.33 5.02 10.39
C PHE A 110 -1.90 3.63 10.59
N LEU A 111 -1.34 2.91 11.55
CA LEU A 111 -1.80 1.57 11.91
C LEU A 111 -1.99 1.52 13.42
N ASP A 112 -3.12 0.96 13.85
CA ASP A 112 -3.43 0.72 15.25
C ASP A 112 -3.88 -0.72 15.37
N GLY A 113 -3.17 -1.50 16.18
CA GLY A 113 -3.44 -2.91 16.29
C GLY A 113 -2.79 -3.54 17.51
N TYR A 114 -2.64 -4.85 17.45
CA TYR A 114 -2.13 -5.63 18.57
C TYR A 114 -0.81 -6.29 18.20
N ILE A 115 0.13 -6.25 19.13
CA ILE A 115 1.40 -6.95 18.98
C ILE A 115 1.14 -8.45 19.19
N CYS A 116 1.39 -9.25 18.16
CA CYS A 116 1.04 -10.67 18.17
C CYS A 116 2.03 -11.57 18.88
N LYS A 117 3.28 -11.13 18.94
CA LYS A 117 4.35 -11.89 19.57
C LYS A 117 5.44 -10.94 20.01
N GLU A 118 6.34 -11.44 20.85
CA GLU A 118 7.46 -10.63 21.34
C GLU A 118 8.30 -10.12 20.15
N PRO A 119 8.59 -8.81 20.10
CA PRO A 119 9.42 -8.26 19.03
C PRO A 119 10.81 -8.87 19.01
N ILE A 120 11.36 -9.05 17.82
CA ILE A 120 12.69 -9.61 17.63
C ILE A 120 13.66 -8.45 17.42
N TYR A 121 14.62 -8.35 18.32
CA TYR A 121 15.67 -7.34 18.24
C TYR A 121 16.84 -7.88 17.39
N ARG A 122 17.36 -7.03 16.52
CA ARG A 122 18.54 -7.35 15.74
C ARG A 122 19.37 -6.10 15.44
N THR A 123 20.63 -6.32 15.13
CA THR A 123 21.53 -5.24 14.74
C THR A 123 21.96 -5.49 13.29
N THR A 124 21.92 -4.44 12.48
CA THR A 124 22.37 -4.55 11.09
C THR A 124 23.90 -4.54 11.01
N PRO A 125 24.49 -4.97 9.86
CA PRO A 125 25.94 -4.91 9.69
C PRO A 125 26.54 -3.51 9.86
N PHE A 126 25.75 -2.46 9.69
CA PHE A 126 26.21 -1.08 9.87
C PHE A 126 25.92 -0.53 11.28
N GLY A 127 25.57 -1.40 12.22
CA GLY A 127 25.39 -0.99 13.61
C GLY A 127 24.04 -0.39 13.97
N ARG A 128 23.06 -0.46 13.08
CA ARG A 128 21.70 0.02 13.39
C ARG A 128 20.96 -1.02 14.22
N GLU A 129 20.25 -0.55 15.23
CA GLU A 129 19.41 -1.40 16.05
C GLU A 129 18.00 -1.40 15.47
N ILE A 130 17.45 -2.60 15.27
CA ILE A 130 16.13 -2.78 14.67
C ILE A 130 15.33 -3.75 15.53
N ALA A 131 14.05 -3.44 15.72
CA ALA A 131 13.10 -4.37 16.31
C ALA A 131 12.04 -4.73 15.25
N ASP A 132 11.89 -6.03 15.01
CA ASP A 132 10.85 -6.52 14.10
C ASP A 132 9.59 -6.81 14.90
N VAL A 133 8.51 -6.16 14.56
CA VAL A 133 7.23 -6.25 15.28
C VAL A 133 6.16 -6.77 14.35
N LEU A 134 5.43 -7.81 14.79
CA LEU A 134 4.28 -8.32 14.06
C LEU A 134 3.02 -7.69 14.65
N LEU A 135 2.35 -6.90 13.86
CA LEU A 135 1.16 -6.15 14.28
C LEU A 135 -0.08 -6.71 13.60
N ALA A 136 -1.08 -7.10 14.38
CA ALA A 136 -2.38 -7.51 13.86
C ALA A 136 -3.31 -6.30 13.88
N VAL A 137 -3.85 -5.96 12.73
CA VAL A 137 -4.75 -4.81 12.59
C VAL A 137 -6.11 -5.33 12.12
N ASN A 138 -7.16 -4.97 12.84
CA ASN A 138 -8.53 -5.37 12.50
C ASN A 138 -8.96 -4.73 11.17
N ARG A 139 -9.70 -5.51 10.43
CA ARG A 139 -10.35 -5.01 9.21
C ARG A 139 -11.70 -4.42 9.50
#